data_a57cf8100499623214613db5c77df3b1
#
_entry.id   a57cf8100499623214613db5c77df3b1
#
_cell.length_a   1.000
_cell.length_b   1.000
_cell.length_c   1.000
_cell.angle_alpha   90.00
_cell.angle_beta   90.00
_cell.angle_gamma   90.00
#
_symmetry.space_group_name_H-M   'P 1'
#
loop_
_entity.id
_entity.type
_entity.pdbx_description
1 polymer ?
#
loop_
_entity_poly.entity_id
_entity_poly.type
_entity_poly.pdbx_seq_one_letter_code
_entity_poly.pdbx_strand_id
1 'polypeptide(L)'
;MVIKGKQVKEWVERAYNNAVKHGWHEEKKPTAHWVMMISTEVTEAVQADRNGRYMDDLDKSGLDCVIANDNHGGLVEKFYGEHIEGTVESELADICIRLFDFMGLMKTKVREKYEYSEEEVEICDIRDFTINAFFLSKNILSFISCNNPSILEIYFERIIISTFAWAESLGIDLVQHINLKMRYNETREYHHGGKKY
;
A
#
# COMPACT_ATOMS: atom_id res chain seq x y z
N MET A 1 -17.05 0.42 5.50
CA MET A 1 -16.90 0.06 4.06
C MET A 1 -16.46 -1.40 3.91
N VAL A 2 -16.56 -1.99 2.71
CA VAL A 2 -16.25 -3.43 2.49
C VAL A 2 -15.30 -3.58 1.30
N ILE A 3 -14.14 -4.22 1.51
CA ILE A 3 -13.22 -4.62 0.46
C ILE A 3 -13.45 -6.10 0.17
N LYS A 4 -13.73 -6.45 -1.08
CA LYS A 4 -13.97 -7.84 -1.48
C LYS A 4 -12.68 -8.65 -1.44
N GLY A 5 -12.72 -9.84 -0.85
CA GLY A 5 -11.56 -10.74 -0.80
C GLY A 5 -11.03 -11.13 -2.17
N LYS A 6 -11.89 -11.22 -3.19
CA LYS A 6 -11.46 -11.42 -4.58
C LYS A 6 -10.48 -10.32 -5.02
N GLN A 7 -10.78 -9.05 -4.72
CA GLN A 7 -9.92 -7.92 -5.05
C GLN A 7 -8.57 -8.00 -4.31
N VAL A 8 -8.61 -8.30 -3.01
CA VAL A 8 -7.37 -8.46 -2.22
C VAL A 8 -6.53 -9.62 -2.76
N LYS A 9 -7.15 -10.73 -3.16
CA LYS A 9 -6.45 -11.86 -3.78
C LYS A 9 -5.74 -11.46 -5.08
N GLU A 10 -6.41 -10.71 -5.94
CA GLU A 10 -5.82 -10.17 -7.18
C GLU A 10 -4.63 -9.25 -6.89
N TRP A 11 -4.72 -8.38 -5.89
CA TRP A 11 -3.62 -7.52 -5.46
C TRP A 11 -2.45 -8.32 -4.89
N VAL A 12 -2.71 -9.33 -4.05
CA VAL A 12 -1.66 -10.21 -3.50
C VAL A 12 -0.91 -10.93 -4.61
N GLU A 13 -1.63 -11.54 -5.56
CA GLU A 13 -1.01 -12.23 -6.69
C GLU A 13 -0.19 -11.27 -7.56
N ARG A 14 -0.72 -10.08 -7.85
CA ARG A 14 -0.07 -9.06 -8.68
C ARG A 14 1.17 -8.48 -8.01
N ALA A 15 1.10 -8.09 -6.73
CA ALA A 15 2.22 -7.54 -5.98
C ALA A 15 3.36 -8.54 -5.88
N TYR A 16 3.07 -9.79 -5.49
CA TYR A 16 4.07 -10.84 -5.38
C TYR A 16 4.74 -11.17 -6.73
N ASN A 17 3.95 -11.34 -7.79
CA ASN A 17 4.50 -11.63 -9.12
C ASN A 17 5.36 -10.48 -9.64
N ASN A 18 4.97 -9.24 -9.38
CA ASN A 18 5.77 -8.07 -9.74
C ASN A 18 7.09 -8.03 -8.95
N ALA A 19 7.05 -8.29 -7.65
CA ALA A 19 8.26 -8.35 -6.81
C ALA A 19 9.22 -9.45 -7.27
N VAL A 20 8.72 -10.64 -7.61
CA VAL A 20 9.51 -11.73 -8.20
C VAL A 20 10.15 -11.29 -9.51
N LYS A 21 9.36 -10.69 -10.43
CA LYS A 21 9.86 -10.21 -11.74
C LYS A 21 10.99 -9.18 -11.59
N HIS A 22 10.94 -8.35 -10.54
CA HIS A 22 11.94 -7.32 -10.29
C HIS A 22 13.10 -7.78 -9.38
N GLY A 23 13.20 -9.09 -9.08
CA GLY A 23 14.35 -9.68 -8.37
C GLY A 23 14.30 -9.58 -6.84
N TRP A 24 13.22 -9.04 -6.26
CA TRP A 24 13.14 -8.83 -4.80
C TRP A 24 13.10 -10.13 -3.98
N HIS A 25 12.75 -11.25 -4.61
CA HIS A 25 12.68 -12.57 -3.96
C HIS A 25 13.84 -13.51 -4.32
N GLU A 26 14.90 -13.04 -5.00
CA GLU A 26 16.06 -13.87 -5.35
C GLU A 26 16.83 -14.34 -4.12
N GLU A 27 16.90 -13.49 -3.09
CA GLU A 27 17.54 -13.85 -1.84
C GLU A 27 16.50 -14.10 -0.75
N LYS A 28 16.67 -15.21 -0.02
CA LYS A 28 15.82 -15.49 1.13
C LYS A 28 16.11 -14.50 2.25
N LYS A 29 15.14 -13.66 2.56
CA LYS A 29 15.20 -12.69 3.68
C LYS A 29 14.37 -13.17 4.88
N PRO A 30 14.77 -12.85 6.12
CA PRO A 30 13.97 -13.16 7.31
C PRO A 30 12.69 -12.33 7.35
N THR A 31 11.67 -12.79 8.08
CA THR A 31 10.40 -12.06 8.29
C THR A 31 10.61 -10.61 8.71
N ALA A 32 11.58 -10.36 9.60
CA ALA A 32 11.90 -9.02 10.07
C ALA A 32 12.27 -8.04 8.95
N HIS A 33 12.89 -8.52 7.86
CA HIS A 33 13.18 -7.69 6.69
C HIS A 33 11.88 -7.17 6.06
N TRP A 34 10.94 -8.05 5.77
CA TRP A 34 9.67 -7.70 5.13
C TRP A 34 8.84 -6.75 6.00
N VAL A 35 8.80 -7.02 7.31
CA VAL A 35 8.14 -6.16 8.29
C VAL A 35 8.77 -4.75 8.31
N MET A 36 10.10 -4.67 8.25
CA MET A 36 10.79 -3.37 8.14
C MET A 36 10.46 -2.66 6.84
N MET A 37 10.39 -3.37 5.70
CA MET A 37 10.03 -2.74 4.44
C MET A 37 8.62 -2.13 4.46
N ILE A 38 7.64 -2.83 5.08
CA ILE A 38 6.30 -2.24 5.29
C ILE A 38 6.37 -1.02 6.22
N SER A 39 7.18 -1.09 7.30
CA SER A 39 7.32 0.03 8.24
C SER A 39 8.01 1.24 7.61
N THR A 40 8.86 1.05 6.61
CA THR A 40 9.51 2.14 5.87
C THR A 40 8.46 2.99 5.15
N GLU A 41 7.48 2.35 4.48
CA GLU A 41 6.41 3.07 3.78
C GLU A 41 5.54 3.91 4.74
N VAL A 42 5.32 3.42 5.99
CA VAL A 42 4.64 4.23 7.02
C VAL A 42 5.45 5.48 7.37
N THR A 43 6.79 5.37 7.47
CA THR A 43 7.64 6.53 7.74
C THR A 43 7.75 7.47 6.55
N GLU A 44 7.70 6.96 5.33
CA GLU A 44 7.65 7.76 4.10
C GLU A 44 6.33 8.52 4.01
N ALA A 45 5.18 7.90 4.38
CA ALA A 45 3.90 8.60 4.50
C ALA A 45 3.95 9.75 5.53
N VAL A 46 4.57 9.53 6.71
CA VAL A 46 4.79 10.61 7.71
C VAL A 46 5.69 11.72 7.14
N GLN A 47 6.70 11.38 6.37
CA GLN A 47 7.57 12.38 5.75
C GLN A 47 6.85 13.16 4.64
N ALA A 48 5.99 12.51 3.86
CA ALA A 48 5.15 13.15 2.86
C ALA A 48 4.18 14.14 3.51
N ASP A 49 3.47 13.72 4.56
CA ASP A 49 2.58 14.59 5.34
C ASP A 49 3.31 15.81 5.93
N ARG A 50 4.46 15.62 6.58
CA ARG A 50 5.28 16.72 7.11
C ARG A 50 5.68 17.76 6.07
N ASN A 51 5.82 17.34 4.83
CA ASN A 51 6.19 18.21 3.71
C ASN A 51 4.96 18.74 2.96
N GLY A 52 3.74 18.43 3.42
CA GLY A 52 2.49 18.80 2.74
C GLY A 52 2.33 18.18 1.36
N ARG A 53 2.96 17.01 1.11
CA ARG A 53 2.93 16.34 -0.19
C ARG A 53 1.68 15.49 -0.33
N TYR A 54 0.62 16.11 -0.79
CA TYR A 54 -0.64 15.50 -1.18
C TYR A 54 -0.92 15.83 -2.64
N MET A 55 -1.73 15.03 -3.30
CA MET A 55 -2.28 15.41 -4.60
C MET A 55 -3.16 16.64 -4.46
N ASP A 56 -2.88 17.67 -5.22
CA ASP A 56 -3.74 18.85 -5.32
C ASP A 56 -4.88 18.65 -6.35
N ASP A 57 -5.72 19.65 -6.51
CA ASP A 57 -6.85 19.55 -7.44
C ASP A 57 -6.42 19.53 -8.91
N LEU A 58 -5.24 20.06 -9.24
CA LEU A 58 -4.67 19.99 -10.59
C LEU A 58 -4.15 18.58 -10.86
N ASP A 59 -3.49 17.96 -9.89
CA ASP A 59 -3.03 16.58 -10.00
C ASP A 59 -4.22 15.61 -10.15
N LYS A 60 -5.30 15.80 -9.39
CA LYS A 60 -6.53 14.98 -9.50
C LYS A 60 -7.16 15.15 -10.88
N SER A 61 -7.33 16.38 -11.34
CA SER A 61 -7.89 16.65 -12.67
C SER A 61 -7.00 16.13 -13.80
N GLY A 62 -5.68 16.25 -13.64
CA GLY A 62 -4.69 15.72 -14.57
C GLY A 62 -4.74 14.21 -14.65
N LEU A 63 -4.85 13.53 -13.51
CA LEU A 63 -4.98 12.07 -13.43
C LEU A 63 -6.24 11.59 -14.15
N ASP A 64 -7.39 12.21 -13.90
CA ASP A 64 -8.64 11.86 -14.59
C ASP A 64 -8.50 12.03 -16.11
N CYS A 65 -7.86 13.11 -16.56
CA CYS A 65 -7.59 13.36 -17.96
C CYS A 65 -6.69 12.30 -18.58
N VAL A 66 -5.59 11.91 -17.93
CA VAL A 66 -4.69 10.90 -18.50
C VAL A 66 -5.31 9.51 -18.47
N ILE A 67 -6.11 9.16 -17.44
CA ILE A 67 -6.86 7.88 -17.41
C ILE A 67 -7.82 7.80 -18.59
N ALA A 68 -8.57 8.88 -18.87
CA ALA A 68 -9.54 8.92 -19.96
C ALA A 68 -8.88 8.83 -21.35
N ASN A 69 -7.62 9.25 -21.49
CA ASN A 69 -6.91 9.33 -22.77
C ASN A 69 -5.78 8.29 -22.94
N ASP A 70 -5.57 7.40 -22.00
CA ASP A 70 -4.51 6.39 -22.03
C ASP A 70 -4.83 5.20 -22.95
N ASN A 71 -5.13 5.49 -24.22
CA ASN A 71 -5.53 4.50 -25.20
C ASN A 71 -4.44 3.49 -25.59
N HIS A 72 -3.19 3.80 -25.34
CA HIS A 72 -2.02 2.98 -25.73
C HIS A 72 -1.15 2.53 -24.55
N GLY A 73 -1.51 2.93 -23.32
CA GLY A 73 -0.74 2.70 -22.13
C GLY A 73 0.50 3.63 -22.01
N GLY A 74 0.94 3.85 -20.79
CA GLY A 74 2.15 4.63 -20.49
C GLY A 74 1.91 6.08 -20.06
N LEU A 75 0.78 6.70 -20.40
CA LEU A 75 0.48 8.08 -19.97
C LEU A 75 0.23 8.13 -18.47
N VAL A 76 -0.54 7.19 -17.95
CA VAL A 76 -0.87 7.12 -16.52
C VAL A 76 0.38 6.86 -15.69
N GLU A 77 1.24 5.94 -16.13
CA GLU A 77 2.47 5.58 -15.42
C GLU A 77 3.47 6.75 -15.41
N LYS A 78 3.59 7.48 -16.52
CA LYS A 78 4.42 8.69 -16.60
C LYS A 78 3.88 9.77 -15.67
N PHE A 79 2.59 10.07 -15.74
CA PHE A 79 1.94 11.06 -14.88
C PHE A 79 2.10 10.68 -13.40
N TYR A 80 1.92 9.40 -13.07
CA TYR A 80 2.10 8.90 -11.71
C TYR A 80 3.50 9.22 -11.19
N GLY A 81 4.54 8.90 -11.96
CA GLY A 81 5.93 9.15 -11.57
C GLY A 81 6.29 10.62 -11.42
N GLU A 82 5.66 11.51 -12.19
CA GLU A 82 5.95 12.95 -12.18
C GLU A 82 5.16 13.71 -11.10
N HIS A 83 3.94 13.29 -10.76
CA HIS A 83 3.01 14.05 -9.93
C HIS A 83 2.56 13.35 -8.64
N ILE A 84 2.49 12.01 -8.63
CA ILE A 84 1.88 11.26 -7.53
C ILE A 84 2.92 10.54 -6.67
N GLU A 85 4.04 10.09 -7.26
CA GLU A 85 5.10 9.38 -6.54
C GLU A 85 5.61 10.21 -5.35
N GLY A 86 5.62 9.62 -4.16
CA GLY A 86 6.06 10.26 -2.92
C GLY A 86 5.04 11.21 -2.30
N THR A 87 3.76 11.18 -2.71
CA THR A 87 2.64 11.79 -1.99
C THR A 87 2.10 10.85 -0.91
N VAL A 88 1.32 11.38 0.03
CA VAL A 88 0.65 10.55 1.05
C VAL A 88 -0.18 9.44 0.41
N GLU A 89 -0.90 9.73 -0.67
CA GLU A 89 -1.69 8.77 -1.43
C GLU A 89 -0.83 7.61 -1.95
N SER A 90 0.35 7.93 -2.49
CA SER A 90 1.31 6.95 -2.99
C SER A 90 1.86 6.07 -1.87
N GLU A 91 2.25 6.67 -0.75
CA GLU A 91 2.87 5.94 0.37
C GLU A 91 1.86 5.03 1.09
N LEU A 92 0.60 5.45 1.24
CA LEU A 92 -0.46 4.59 1.76
C LEU A 92 -0.72 3.40 0.83
N ALA A 93 -0.63 3.59 -0.49
CA ALA A 93 -0.71 2.49 -1.45
C ALA A 93 0.50 1.55 -1.33
N ASP A 94 1.71 2.07 -1.13
CA ASP A 94 2.93 1.26 -0.96
C ASP A 94 2.89 0.41 0.32
N ILE A 95 2.33 0.91 1.44
CA ILE A 95 2.07 0.09 2.64
C ILE A 95 1.27 -1.15 2.27
N CYS A 96 0.17 -0.97 1.51
CA CYS A 96 -0.67 -2.09 1.07
C CYS A 96 0.09 -3.02 0.11
N ILE A 97 0.81 -2.49 -0.87
CA ILE A 97 1.53 -3.27 -1.88
C ILE A 97 2.63 -4.13 -1.23
N ARG A 98 3.41 -3.56 -0.29
CA ARG A 98 4.41 -4.31 0.48
C ARG A 98 3.77 -5.40 1.34
N LEU A 99 2.62 -5.10 1.94
CA LEU A 99 1.87 -6.09 2.70
C LEU A 99 1.37 -7.23 1.81
N PHE A 100 0.81 -6.91 0.64
CA PHE A 100 0.30 -7.90 -0.32
C PHE A 100 1.42 -8.77 -0.89
N ASP A 101 2.58 -8.20 -1.21
CA ASP A 101 3.77 -8.96 -1.60
C ASP A 101 4.16 -9.95 -0.50
N PHE A 102 4.23 -9.49 0.74
CA PHE A 102 4.57 -10.35 1.87
C PHE A 102 3.51 -11.44 2.14
N MET A 103 2.22 -11.13 1.98
CA MET A 103 1.15 -12.11 2.03
C MET A 103 1.31 -13.20 0.95
N GLY A 104 1.70 -12.82 -0.26
CA GLY A 104 2.00 -13.73 -1.37
C GLY A 104 3.19 -14.63 -1.07
N LEU A 105 4.28 -14.07 -0.56
CA LEU A 105 5.47 -14.82 -0.11
C LEU A 105 5.13 -15.85 0.96
N MET A 106 4.31 -15.47 1.95
CA MET A 106 3.88 -16.33 3.04
C MET A 106 2.77 -17.31 2.65
N LYS A 107 2.23 -17.19 1.44
CA LYS A 107 1.07 -17.97 0.96
C LYS A 107 -0.12 -17.88 1.92
N THR A 108 -0.37 -16.69 2.45
CA THR A 108 -1.41 -16.44 3.44
C THR A 108 -2.79 -16.60 2.81
N LYS A 109 -3.71 -17.21 3.55
CA LYS A 109 -5.11 -17.30 3.12
C LYS A 109 -5.75 -15.91 3.13
N VAL A 110 -6.30 -15.50 1.98
CA VAL A 110 -7.08 -14.27 1.85
C VAL A 110 -8.52 -14.54 2.31
N ARG A 111 -9.09 -13.64 3.12
CA ARG A 111 -10.47 -13.71 3.59
C ARG A 111 -11.46 -13.40 2.46
N GLU A 112 -12.71 -13.77 2.64
CA GLU A 112 -13.78 -13.46 1.64
C GLU A 112 -14.07 -11.95 1.56
N LYS A 113 -13.91 -11.24 2.69
CA LYS A 113 -14.11 -9.78 2.80
C LYS A 113 -13.27 -9.20 3.94
N TYR A 114 -13.02 -7.90 3.84
CA TYR A 114 -12.41 -7.05 4.87
C TYR A 114 -13.39 -5.89 5.11
N GLU A 115 -13.81 -5.73 6.35
CA GLU A 115 -14.83 -4.74 6.71
C GLU A 115 -14.28 -3.80 7.78
N TYR A 116 -14.56 -2.51 7.63
CA TYR A 116 -14.34 -1.51 8.65
C TYR A 116 -15.55 -0.60 8.77
N SER A 117 -15.77 -0.08 9.96
CA SER A 117 -16.93 0.72 10.33
C SER A 117 -16.68 2.21 10.12
N GLU A 118 -17.75 3.00 10.10
CA GLU A 118 -17.67 4.47 10.15
C GLU A 118 -16.92 4.94 11.40
N GLU A 119 -17.13 4.27 12.56
CA GLU A 119 -16.43 4.59 13.81
C GLU A 119 -14.90 4.45 13.67
N GLU A 120 -14.42 3.44 12.94
CA GLU A 120 -12.97 3.29 12.68
C GLU A 120 -12.43 4.43 11.83
N VAL A 121 -13.21 4.94 10.87
CA VAL A 121 -12.85 6.12 10.05
C VAL A 121 -12.86 7.38 10.92
N GLU A 122 -13.91 7.60 11.73
CA GLU A 122 -14.01 8.73 12.66
C GLU A 122 -12.84 8.75 13.66
N ILE A 123 -12.45 7.59 14.18
CA ILE A 123 -11.29 7.47 15.06
C ILE A 123 -9.99 7.92 14.34
N CYS A 124 -9.84 7.60 13.06
CA CYS A 124 -8.69 8.05 12.27
C CYS A 124 -8.75 9.57 11.99
N ASP A 125 -9.92 10.12 11.75
CA ASP A 125 -10.13 11.55 11.51
C ASP A 125 -9.81 12.42 12.74
N ILE A 126 -10.19 11.97 13.93
CA ILE A 126 -9.94 12.67 15.20
C ILE A 126 -8.45 12.65 15.59
N ARG A 127 -7.68 11.66 15.13
CA ARG A 127 -6.26 11.50 15.47
C ARG A 127 -5.37 12.31 14.53
N ASP A 128 -4.30 12.85 15.09
CA ASP A 128 -3.22 13.38 14.25
C ASP A 128 -2.65 12.30 13.34
N PHE A 129 -2.16 12.70 12.17
CA PHE A 129 -1.53 11.80 11.18
C PHE A 129 -0.48 10.89 11.81
N THR A 130 0.41 11.44 12.62
CA THR A 130 1.48 10.69 13.30
C THR A 130 0.96 9.67 14.30
N ILE A 131 -0.21 9.90 14.90
CA ILE A 131 -0.84 8.96 15.83
C ILE A 131 -1.43 7.76 15.06
N ASN A 132 -2.05 7.98 13.91
CA ASN A 132 -2.48 6.90 13.02
C ASN A 132 -1.28 6.07 12.54
N ALA A 133 -0.21 6.73 12.10
CA ALA A 133 1.05 6.08 11.72
C ALA A 133 1.65 5.24 12.84
N PHE A 134 1.61 5.74 14.09
CA PHE A 134 2.08 5.00 15.27
C PHE A 134 1.27 3.71 15.52
N PHE A 135 -0.06 3.79 15.48
CA PHE A 135 -0.91 2.62 15.69
C PHE A 135 -0.77 1.59 14.57
N LEU A 136 -0.64 2.04 13.32
CA LEU A 136 -0.37 1.17 12.19
C LEU A 136 0.99 0.47 12.33
N SER A 137 2.05 1.23 12.66
CA SER A 137 3.39 0.69 12.92
C SER A 137 3.38 -0.35 14.05
N LYS A 138 2.63 -0.10 15.13
CA LYS A 138 2.45 -1.06 16.23
C LYS A 138 1.85 -2.36 15.73
N ASN A 139 0.82 -2.31 14.88
CA ASN A 139 0.20 -3.50 14.30
C ASN A 139 1.20 -4.26 13.41
N ILE A 140 1.96 -3.55 12.58
CA ILE A 140 2.99 -4.11 11.70
C ILE A 140 4.10 -4.81 12.53
N LEU A 141 4.64 -4.15 13.54
CA LEU A 141 5.72 -4.70 14.37
C LEU A 141 5.28 -5.87 15.26
N SER A 142 4.00 -5.93 15.65
CA SER A 142 3.45 -7.04 16.41
C SER A 142 3.49 -8.38 15.66
N PHE A 143 3.66 -8.35 14.36
CA PHE A 143 3.82 -9.49 13.48
C PHE A 143 5.00 -10.40 13.83
N ILE A 144 6.14 -9.81 14.20
CA ILE A 144 7.41 -10.52 14.43
C ILE A 144 7.29 -11.54 15.57
N SER A 145 6.43 -11.28 16.55
CA SER A 145 6.25 -12.12 17.73
C SER A 145 5.32 -13.31 17.48
N CYS A 146 4.78 -13.46 16.26
CA CYS A 146 3.73 -14.43 15.98
C CYS A 146 4.21 -15.56 15.07
N ASN A 147 4.29 -16.78 15.62
CA ASN A 147 4.62 -17.98 14.87
C ASN A 147 3.35 -18.79 14.45
N ASN A 148 2.16 -18.31 14.77
CA ASN A 148 0.91 -18.99 14.46
C ASN A 148 0.27 -18.41 13.18
N PRO A 149 0.10 -19.22 12.10
CA PRO A 149 -0.47 -18.74 10.83
C PRO A 149 -1.84 -18.07 10.96
N SER A 150 -2.73 -18.62 11.83
CA SER A 150 -4.07 -18.04 12.02
C SER A 150 -4.04 -16.67 12.71
N ILE A 151 -3.04 -16.43 13.54
CA ILE A 151 -2.86 -15.11 14.17
C ILE A 151 -2.23 -14.14 13.16
N LEU A 152 -1.36 -14.61 12.27
CA LEU A 152 -0.82 -13.81 11.17
C LEU A 152 -1.93 -13.27 10.27
N GLU A 153 -2.92 -14.10 9.92
CA GLU A 153 -4.08 -13.67 9.13
C GLU A 153 -4.86 -12.52 9.79
N ILE A 154 -4.99 -12.53 11.13
CA ILE A 154 -5.65 -11.46 11.89
C ILE A 154 -4.83 -10.16 11.82
N TYR A 155 -3.50 -10.23 11.89
CA TYR A 155 -2.66 -9.04 11.75
C TYR A 155 -2.72 -8.46 10.35
N PHE A 156 -2.67 -9.27 9.30
CA PHE A 156 -2.84 -8.83 7.91
C PHE A 156 -4.16 -8.10 7.73
N GLU A 157 -5.25 -8.70 8.22
CA GLU A 157 -6.57 -8.07 8.19
C GLU A 157 -6.56 -6.70 8.88
N ARG A 158 -6.02 -6.62 10.11
CA ARG A 158 -5.97 -5.36 10.86
C ARG A 158 -5.18 -4.29 10.14
N ILE A 159 -4.04 -4.63 9.54
CA ILE A 159 -3.22 -3.67 8.80
C ILE A 159 -3.99 -3.17 7.57
N ILE A 160 -4.63 -4.06 6.80
CA ILE A 160 -5.46 -3.68 5.64
C ILE A 160 -6.57 -2.73 6.10
N ILE A 161 -7.38 -3.15 7.07
CA ILE A 161 -8.51 -2.37 7.58
C ILE A 161 -8.05 -1.01 8.09
N SER A 162 -7.00 -0.97 8.94
CA SER A 162 -6.50 0.29 9.50
C SER A 162 -5.97 1.24 8.42
N THR A 163 -5.30 0.72 7.38
CA THR A 163 -4.78 1.56 6.29
C THR A 163 -5.91 2.11 5.43
N PHE A 164 -6.93 1.31 5.14
CA PHE A 164 -8.11 1.75 4.39
C PHE A 164 -8.96 2.76 5.16
N ALA A 165 -9.22 2.53 6.45
CA ALA A 165 -9.95 3.48 7.29
C ALA A 165 -9.20 4.81 7.41
N TRP A 166 -7.88 4.77 7.56
CA TRP A 166 -7.04 5.97 7.58
C TRP A 166 -7.05 6.72 6.24
N ALA A 167 -6.93 6.04 5.11
CA ALA A 167 -7.02 6.67 3.80
C ALA A 167 -8.39 7.32 3.57
N GLU A 168 -9.48 6.65 3.96
CA GLU A 168 -10.84 7.20 3.85
C GLU A 168 -11.03 8.45 4.71
N SER A 169 -10.48 8.49 5.94
CA SER A 169 -10.52 9.69 6.79
C SER A 169 -9.79 10.90 6.18
N LEU A 170 -8.83 10.64 5.29
CA LEU A 170 -8.11 11.67 4.52
C LEU A 170 -8.79 12.00 3.17
N GLY A 171 -9.92 11.36 2.83
CA GLY A 171 -10.59 11.52 1.54
C GLY A 171 -9.86 10.87 0.36
N ILE A 172 -8.99 9.88 0.62
CA ILE A 172 -8.15 9.20 -0.39
C ILE A 172 -8.85 7.93 -0.89
N ASP A 173 -9.05 7.80 -2.21
CA ASP A 173 -9.46 6.54 -2.86
C ASP A 173 -8.27 5.58 -2.94
N LEU A 174 -8.04 4.83 -1.85
CA LEU A 174 -6.91 3.92 -1.77
C LEU A 174 -6.99 2.76 -2.78
N VAL A 175 -8.20 2.35 -3.20
CA VAL A 175 -8.37 1.34 -4.26
C VAL A 175 -7.78 1.85 -5.57
N GLN A 176 -8.07 3.08 -5.94
CA GLN A 176 -7.52 3.72 -7.13
C GLN A 176 -6.00 3.80 -7.03
N HIS A 177 -5.47 4.31 -5.92
CA HIS A 177 -4.02 4.51 -5.75
C HIS A 177 -3.23 3.20 -5.72
N ILE A 178 -3.75 2.13 -5.10
CA ILE A 178 -3.13 0.79 -5.17
C ILE A 178 -3.02 0.32 -6.62
N ASN A 179 -4.09 0.43 -7.41
CA ASN A 179 -4.08 -0.02 -8.80
C ASN A 179 -3.11 0.81 -9.68
N LEU A 180 -3.09 2.12 -9.49
CA LEU A 180 -2.21 3.04 -10.22
C LEU A 180 -0.73 2.80 -9.86
N LYS A 181 -0.43 2.67 -8.56
CA LYS A 181 0.93 2.41 -8.08
C LYS A 181 1.45 1.05 -8.57
N MET A 182 0.60 0.02 -8.58
CA MET A 182 0.98 -1.28 -9.15
C MET A 182 1.31 -1.17 -10.64
N ARG A 183 0.51 -0.42 -11.43
CA ARG A 183 0.81 -0.16 -12.86
C ARG A 183 2.15 0.53 -13.00
N TYR A 184 2.39 1.59 -12.23
CA TYR A 184 3.66 2.31 -12.23
C TYR A 184 4.82 1.39 -11.86
N ASN A 185 4.72 0.60 -10.78
CA ASN A 185 5.77 -0.33 -10.35
C ASN A 185 6.07 -1.43 -11.37
N GLU A 186 5.11 -1.85 -12.18
CA GLU A 186 5.30 -2.84 -13.25
C GLU A 186 6.19 -2.33 -14.39
N THR A 187 6.30 -1.01 -14.57
CA THR A 187 7.13 -0.36 -15.61
C THR A 187 8.55 -0.04 -15.14
N ARG A 188 8.82 -0.15 -13.83
CA ARG A 188 10.14 0.18 -13.28
C ARG A 188 11.19 -0.85 -13.71
N GLU A 189 12.45 -0.43 -13.71
CA GLU A 189 13.57 -1.31 -14.00
C GLU A 189 13.80 -2.36 -12.90
N TYR A 190 14.55 -3.40 -13.23
CA TYR A 190 15.01 -4.41 -12.27
C TYR A 190 15.65 -3.76 -11.05
N HIS A 191 15.28 -4.22 -9.86
CA HIS A 191 15.63 -3.59 -8.58
C HIS A 191 15.33 -2.08 -8.53
N HIS A 192 14.33 -1.63 -9.28
CA HIS A 192 13.92 -0.21 -9.34
C HIS A 192 15.11 0.75 -9.56
N GLY A 193 16.00 0.41 -10.52
CA GLY A 193 17.18 1.21 -10.82
C GLY A 193 18.38 0.93 -9.90
N GLY A 194 18.48 -0.29 -9.36
CA GLY A 194 19.63 -0.73 -8.57
C GLY A 194 19.52 -0.47 -7.07
N LYS A 195 18.33 -0.33 -6.53
CA LYS A 195 18.12 -0.32 -5.08
C LYS A 195 18.60 -1.63 -4.46
N LYS A 196 19.17 -1.56 -3.26
CA LYS A 196 19.68 -2.73 -2.56
C LYS A 196 18.56 -3.64 -2.01
N TYR A 197 17.46 -3.07 -1.65
CA TYR A 197 16.24 -3.68 -1.13
C TYR A 197 15.05 -2.73 -1.23
#